data_19ae677ad9866ef9f838ea1fb4770e22
#
_entry.id   19ae677ad9866ef9f838ea1fb4770e22
#
_cell.length_a   1.000
_cell.length_b   1.000
_cell.length_c   1.000
_cell.angle_alpha   90.00
_cell.angle_beta   90.00
_cell.angle_gamma   90.00
#
_symmetry.space_group_name_H-M   'P 1'
#
loop_
_entity.id
_entity.type
_entity.pdbx_description
1 polymer ?
#
loop_
_entity_poly.entity_id
_entity_poly.type
_entity_poly.pdbx_seq_one_letter_code
_entity_poly.pdbx_strand_id
1 'polypeptide(L)'
;MSSPLIELKELSQSYGNFVALSGLNGTVPRGSIGLVGPNGAGKSTLIKVLLGILKPSEGSAEVLGLSVTEDTIAMRARVGYMPERGGLPPDQTAADFLIYAAELAGIPHKAAKQRASDVLTLVGLHEERFRHFGDFSTGMLQRALLAQAIVHDPELVFLDEPLAGLDPEGRDEMHHLIGRLKSFGIHTLVSSHMLPDIETTCDWIVMIEGGRIIRNSALHATTGGETVQVEVLQDPELVEAGLRALGAEVKRDGLLFDVTTSEEDPYETITRVLAETGAGMRRMGPSVTTLEDAYLSQERGPE
;
A
#
# COMPACT_ATOMS: atom_id res chain seq x y z
N MET A 1 -2.60 -23.91 2.78
CA MET A 1 -2.70 -22.50 2.37
C MET A 1 -2.70 -21.66 3.63
N SER A 2 -1.86 -20.66 3.77
CA SER A 2 -1.87 -19.76 4.93
C SER A 2 -3.19 -18.98 4.93
N SER A 3 -3.79 -18.77 6.13
CA SER A 3 -4.98 -17.94 6.28
C SER A 3 -4.71 -16.52 5.77
N PRO A 4 -5.71 -15.85 5.16
CA PRO A 4 -5.56 -14.47 4.71
C PRO A 4 -5.22 -13.55 5.90
N LEU A 5 -4.60 -12.40 5.59
CA LEU A 5 -4.28 -11.38 6.59
C LEU A 5 -5.54 -10.65 7.02
N ILE A 6 -6.43 -10.33 6.06
CA ILE A 6 -7.70 -9.66 6.26
C ILE A 6 -8.76 -10.37 5.42
N GLU A 7 -9.95 -10.58 5.98
CA GLU A 7 -11.14 -11.06 5.27
C GLU A 7 -12.31 -10.12 5.52
N LEU A 8 -13.01 -9.72 4.44
CA LEU A 8 -14.17 -8.83 4.47
C LEU A 8 -15.36 -9.56 3.88
N LYS A 9 -16.53 -9.50 4.57
CA LYS A 9 -17.79 -10.12 4.17
C LYS A 9 -18.93 -9.11 4.29
N GLU A 10 -19.40 -8.58 3.16
CA GLU A 10 -20.48 -7.58 3.04
C GLU A 10 -20.32 -6.40 4.01
N LEU A 11 -19.06 -5.97 4.24
CA LEU A 11 -18.72 -4.99 5.24
C LEU A 11 -19.22 -3.60 4.84
N SER A 12 -20.09 -3.01 5.66
CA SER A 12 -20.60 -1.66 5.49
C SER A 12 -20.45 -0.83 6.75
N GLN A 13 -20.20 0.47 6.57
CA GLN A 13 -20.10 1.42 7.67
C GLN A 13 -20.77 2.73 7.31
N SER A 14 -21.68 3.17 8.17
CA SER A 14 -22.44 4.42 8.01
C SER A 14 -22.27 5.34 9.22
N TYR A 15 -22.31 6.65 8.98
CA TYR A 15 -22.37 7.72 9.97
C TYR A 15 -23.66 8.49 9.76
N GLY A 16 -24.71 8.12 10.50
CA GLY A 16 -26.05 8.63 10.24
C GLY A 16 -26.50 8.30 8.81
N ASN A 17 -26.77 9.31 8.00
CA ASN A 17 -27.18 9.13 6.60
C ASN A 17 -26.02 9.01 5.60
N PHE A 18 -24.78 9.16 6.05
CA PHE A 18 -23.59 9.08 5.19
C PHE A 18 -23.04 7.66 5.22
N VAL A 19 -23.02 7.00 4.06
CA VAL A 19 -22.41 5.66 3.88
C VAL A 19 -20.95 5.83 3.52
N ALA A 20 -20.05 5.50 4.46
CA ALA A 20 -18.61 5.61 4.27
C ALA A 20 -18.00 4.36 3.62
N LEU A 21 -18.57 3.17 3.88
CA LEU A 21 -18.19 1.90 3.27
C LEU A 21 -19.47 1.15 2.89
N SER A 22 -19.50 0.53 1.72
CA SER A 22 -20.70 -0.09 1.13
C SER A 22 -20.40 -1.48 0.60
N GLY A 23 -20.76 -2.54 1.34
CA GLY A 23 -20.72 -3.92 0.92
C GLY A 23 -19.33 -4.41 0.49
N LEU A 24 -18.29 -4.09 1.27
CA LEU A 24 -16.93 -4.50 0.93
C LEU A 24 -16.77 -6.01 1.08
N ASN A 25 -16.28 -6.66 0.03
CA ASN A 25 -15.98 -8.08 0.01
C ASN A 25 -14.56 -8.32 -0.49
N GLY A 26 -13.88 -9.29 0.09
CA GLY A 26 -12.59 -9.73 -0.40
C GLY A 26 -11.67 -10.27 0.68
N THR A 27 -10.57 -10.84 0.22
CA THR A 27 -9.47 -11.34 1.05
C THR A 27 -8.18 -10.63 0.68
N VAL A 28 -7.38 -10.30 1.68
CA VAL A 28 -6.08 -9.66 1.50
C VAL A 28 -5.01 -10.63 2.00
N PRO A 29 -4.00 -10.96 1.18
CA PRO A 29 -2.95 -11.90 1.55
C PRO A 29 -1.98 -11.31 2.57
N ARG A 30 -1.10 -12.15 3.09
CA ARG A 30 0.02 -11.73 3.93
C ARG A 30 1.08 -11.00 3.09
N GLY A 31 1.68 -9.94 3.63
CA GLY A 31 2.70 -9.15 2.92
C GLY A 31 2.61 -7.67 3.26
N SER A 32 3.08 -6.84 2.33
CA SER A 32 2.94 -5.39 2.37
C SER A 32 1.80 -4.97 1.45
N ILE A 33 0.78 -4.35 2.01
CA ILE A 33 -0.48 -4.02 1.35
C ILE A 33 -0.64 -2.51 1.26
N GLY A 34 -0.91 -2.00 0.06
CA GLY A 34 -1.30 -0.62 -0.18
C GLY A 34 -2.82 -0.47 -0.17
N LEU A 35 -3.33 0.45 0.63
CA LEU A 35 -4.72 0.88 0.66
C LEU A 35 -4.83 2.24 -0.01
N VAL A 36 -5.28 2.29 -1.25
CA VAL A 36 -5.24 3.49 -2.10
C VAL A 36 -6.63 4.02 -2.39
N GLY A 37 -6.74 5.32 -2.50
CA GLY A 37 -7.97 6.01 -2.91
C GLY A 37 -7.93 7.49 -2.57
N PRO A 38 -8.79 8.31 -3.19
CA PRO A 38 -8.84 9.73 -2.93
C PRO A 38 -9.22 10.05 -1.47
N ASN A 39 -9.06 11.30 -1.10
CA ASN A 39 -9.51 11.77 0.21
C ASN A 39 -11.03 11.60 0.32
N GLY A 40 -11.48 11.04 1.45
CA GLY A 40 -12.89 10.73 1.67
C GLY A 40 -13.36 9.39 1.08
N ALA A 41 -12.50 8.61 0.41
CA ALA A 41 -12.86 7.30 -0.15
C ALA A 41 -13.25 6.23 0.88
N GLY A 42 -12.93 6.44 2.17
CA GLY A 42 -13.24 5.50 3.25
C GLY A 42 -12.02 4.78 3.83
N LYS A 43 -10.77 5.10 3.41
CA LYS A 43 -9.54 4.43 3.88
C LYS A 43 -9.41 4.38 5.40
N SER A 44 -9.39 5.54 6.06
CA SER A 44 -9.26 5.62 7.52
C SER A 44 -10.50 5.04 8.24
N THR A 45 -11.68 5.05 7.61
CA THR A 45 -12.87 4.37 8.16
C THR A 45 -12.66 2.86 8.14
N LEU A 46 -12.17 2.29 7.03
CA LEU A 46 -11.85 0.87 6.94
C LEU A 46 -10.79 0.48 7.98
N ILE A 47 -9.69 1.24 8.09
CA ILE A 47 -8.66 0.99 9.11
C ILE A 47 -9.26 0.97 10.52
N LYS A 48 -10.11 1.94 10.86
CA LYS A 48 -10.78 1.99 12.18
C LYS A 48 -11.71 0.81 12.44
N VAL A 49 -12.40 0.30 11.41
CA VAL A 49 -13.20 -0.92 11.51
C VAL A 49 -12.31 -2.14 11.72
N LEU A 50 -11.24 -2.28 10.92
CA LEU A 50 -10.27 -3.38 11.04
C LEU A 50 -9.55 -3.41 12.39
N LEU A 51 -9.33 -2.26 13.00
CA LEU A 51 -8.81 -2.13 14.37
C LEU A 51 -9.85 -2.40 15.46
N GLY A 52 -11.12 -2.63 15.09
CA GLY A 52 -12.23 -2.76 16.03
C GLY A 52 -12.52 -1.46 16.83
N ILE A 53 -12.02 -0.29 16.36
CA ILE A 53 -12.34 1.02 16.94
C ILE A 53 -13.78 1.40 16.58
N LEU A 54 -14.20 1.06 15.36
CA LEU A 54 -15.56 1.21 14.89
C LEU A 54 -16.19 -0.17 14.69
N LYS A 55 -17.39 -0.36 15.24
CA LYS A 55 -18.20 -1.55 14.95
C LYS A 55 -18.83 -1.35 13.57
N PRO A 56 -18.71 -2.30 12.63
CA PRO A 56 -19.36 -2.19 11.33
C PRO A 56 -20.88 -2.08 11.49
N SER A 57 -21.51 -1.33 10.60
CA SER A 57 -22.99 -1.20 10.57
C SER A 57 -23.63 -2.47 10.05
N GLU A 58 -23.00 -3.13 9.08
CA GLU A 58 -23.41 -4.41 8.49
C GLU A 58 -22.18 -5.23 8.09
N GLY A 59 -22.38 -6.55 7.94
CA GLY A 59 -21.34 -7.48 7.56
C GLY A 59 -20.34 -7.77 8.66
N SER A 60 -19.19 -8.31 8.29
CA SER A 60 -18.13 -8.70 9.22
C SER A 60 -16.73 -8.53 8.61
N ALA A 61 -15.73 -8.46 9.48
CA ALA A 61 -14.32 -8.50 9.09
C ALA A 61 -13.52 -9.34 10.07
N GLU A 62 -12.46 -9.97 9.55
CA GLU A 62 -11.45 -10.67 10.32
C GLU A 62 -10.08 -10.12 10.00
N VAL A 63 -9.24 -10.01 11.03
CA VAL A 63 -7.82 -9.62 10.92
C VAL A 63 -7.00 -10.69 11.62
N LEU A 64 -6.00 -11.25 10.93
CA LEU A 64 -5.19 -12.38 11.42
C LEU A 64 -6.05 -13.61 11.86
N GLY A 65 -7.22 -13.78 11.23
CA GLY A 65 -8.19 -14.83 11.57
C GLY A 65 -8.98 -14.58 12.86
N LEU A 66 -8.96 -13.34 13.37
CA LEU A 66 -9.69 -12.90 14.55
C LEU A 66 -10.80 -11.92 14.17
N SER A 67 -11.99 -12.09 14.74
CA SER A 67 -13.13 -11.19 14.52
C SER A 67 -12.82 -9.78 15.07
N VAL A 68 -13.03 -8.76 14.27
CA VAL A 68 -12.83 -7.35 14.69
C VAL A 68 -13.86 -6.89 15.73
N THR A 69 -14.92 -7.66 15.97
CA THR A 69 -15.98 -7.34 16.93
C THR A 69 -15.96 -8.23 18.17
N GLU A 70 -15.63 -9.51 18.02
CA GLU A 70 -15.71 -10.50 19.10
C GLU A 70 -14.32 -10.69 19.76
N ASP A 71 -13.25 -10.71 18.96
CA ASP A 71 -11.88 -10.98 19.43
C ASP A 71 -11.04 -9.72 19.54
N THR A 72 -11.65 -8.55 19.73
CA THR A 72 -10.99 -7.23 19.61
C THR A 72 -9.72 -7.10 20.47
N ILE A 73 -9.73 -7.61 21.71
CA ILE A 73 -8.56 -7.52 22.61
C ILE A 73 -7.42 -8.40 22.08
N ALA A 74 -7.72 -9.66 21.74
CA ALA A 74 -6.73 -10.60 21.22
C ALA A 74 -6.14 -10.10 19.87
N MET A 75 -6.99 -9.54 19.01
CA MET A 75 -6.58 -8.95 17.73
C MET A 75 -5.68 -7.74 17.95
N ARG A 76 -6.07 -6.78 18.81
CA ARG A 76 -5.27 -5.57 19.10
C ARG A 76 -3.92 -5.87 19.75
N ALA A 77 -3.79 -6.96 20.48
CA ALA A 77 -2.49 -7.38 21.02
C ALA A 77 -1.49 -7.79 19.92
N ARG A 78 -1.98 -8.11 18.73
CA ARG A 78 -1.18 -8.58 17.59
C ARG A 78 -1.04 -7.54 16.47
N VAL A 79 -1.70 -6.38 16.59
CA VAL A 79 -1.65 -5.32 15.57
C VAL A 79 -1.12 -4.02 16.12
N GLY A 80 -0.37 -3.30 15.31
CA GLY A 80 0.05 -1.93 15.58
C GLY A 80 -0.73 -0.93 14.76
N TYR A 81 -0.77 0.32 15.21
CA TYR A 81 -1.44 1.40 14.49
C TYR A 81 -0.67 2.70 14.56
N MET A 82 -0.37 3.24 13.41
CA MET A 82 0.17 4.58 13.22
C MET A 82 -0.92 5.45 12.58
N PRO A 83 -1.53 6.39 13.31
CA PRO A 83 -2.52 7.30 12.76
C PRO A 83 -1.89 8.39 11.88
N GLU A 84 -2.63 8.92 10.92
CA GLU A 84 -2.22 10.07 10.08
C GLU A 84 -1.74 11.26 10.93
N ARG A 85 -2.47 11.54 12.00
CA ARG A 85 -2.16 12.59 12.97
C ARG A 85 -2.25 11.99 14.36
N GLY A 86 -1.14 11.92 15.03
CA GLY A 86 -1.07 11.35 16.37
C GLY A 86 -0.92 12.41 17.43
N GLY A 87 -1.59 12.20 18.56
CA GLY A 87 -1.40 13.00 19.75
C GLY A 87 -0.19 12.55 20.56
N LEU A 88 1.02 12.71 20.04
CA LEU A 88 2.22 12.54 20.86
C LEU A 88 2.26 13.69 21.87
N PRO A 89 2.33 13.42 23.18
CA PRO A 89 2.33 14.46 24.21
C PRO A 89 3.56 15.35 24.08
N PRO A 90 3.42 16.66 23.81
CA PRO A 90 4.56 17.52 23.49
C PRO A 90 5.58 17.67 24.64
N ASP A 91 5.15 17.43 25.86
CA ASP A 91 5.91 17.52 27.11
C ASP A 91 6.57 16.20 27.55
N GLN A 92 6.40 15.12 26.79
CA GLN A 92 7.04 13.84 27.07
C GLN A 92 8.24 13.60 26.14
N THR A 93 9.22 12.84 26.64
CA THR A 93 10.34 12.38 25.82
C THR A 93 9.93 11.14 25.00
N ALA A 94 10.58 10.93 23.86
CA ALA A 94 10.34 9.75 23.06
C ALA A 94 10.61 8.45 23.83
N ALA A 95 11.65 8.42 24.65
CA ALA A 95 12.00 7.25 25.46
C ALA A 95 10.91 6.94 26.50
N ASP A 96 10.48 7.93 27.29
CA ASP A 96 9.46 7.71 28.33
C ASP A 96 8.14 7.28 27.73
N PHE A 97 7.73 7.92 26.63
CA PHE A 97 6.49 7.58 25.94
C PHE A 97 6.50 6.16 25.36
N LEU A 98 7.61 5.74 24.71
CA LEU A 98 7.71 4.39 24.18
C LEU A 98 7.78 3.31 25.27
N ILE A 99 8.46 3.59 26.39
CA ILE A 99 8.44 2.70 27.56
C ILE A 99 7.01 2.54 28.05
N TYR A 100 6.29 3.64 28.23
CA TYR A 100 4.89 3.62 28.65
C TYR A 100 3.99 2.84 27.66
N ALA A 101 4.15 3.06 26.34
CA ALA A 101 3.41 2.33 25.33
C ALA A 101 3.69 0.82 25.36
N ALA A 102 4.94 0.43 25.56
CA ALA A 102 5.33 -0.97 25.70
C ALA A 102 4.73 -1.62 26.97
N GLU A 103 4.72 -0.89 28.10
CA GLU A 103 4.11 -1.35 29.35
C GLU A 103 2.59 -1.51 29.23
N LEU A 104 1.91 -0.58 28.54
CA LEU A 104 0.47 -0.71 28.25
C LEU A 104 0.15 -1.96 27.42
N ALA A 105 1.08 -2.37 26.56
CA ALA A 105 0.97 -3.62 25.80
C ALA A 105 1.33 -4.87 26.63
N GLY A 106 1.63 -4.72 27.92
CA GLY A 106 1.93 -5.82 28.83
C GLY A 106 3.40 -6.23 28.93
N ILE A 107 4.32 -5.47 28.33
CA ILE A 107 5.77 -5.74 28.42
C ILE A 107 6.28 -5.29 29.80
N PRO A 108 6.97 -6.16 30.57
CA PRO A 108 7.51 -5.78 31.87
C PRO A 108 8.50 -4.61 31.76
N HIS A 109 8.48 -3.68 32.71
CA HIS A 109 9.25 -2.43 32.69
C HIS A 109 10.72 -2.56 32.25
N LYS A 110 11.44 -3.55 32.76
CA LYS A 110 12.85 -3.78 32.37
C LYS A 110 13.00 -4.13 30.89
N ALA A 111 12.10 -4.96 30.37
CA ALA A 111 12.06 -5.33 28.95
C ALA A 111 11.53 -4.16 28.09
N ALA A 112 10.56 -3.39 28.58
CA ALA A 112 10.01 -2.21 27.91
C ALA A 112 11.10 -1.15 27.66
N LYS A 113 11.99 -0.90 28.63
CA LYS A 113 13.15 0.00 28.46
C LYS A 113 14.08 -0.45 27.33
N GLN A 114 14.42 -1.74 27.29
CA GLN A 114 15.29 -2.26 26.25
C GLN A 114 14.59 -2.17 24.88
N ARG A 115 13.33 -2.62 24.81
CA ARG A 115 12.55 -2.59 23.58
C ARG A 115 12.36 -1.17 23.03
N ALA A 116 12.06 -0.18 23.89
CA ALA A 116 11.96 1.22 23.51
C ALA A 116 13.27 1.74 22.92
N SER A 117 14.41 1.42 23.54
CA SER A 117 15.73 1.81 23.04
C SER A 117 16.03 1.19 21.67
N ASP A 118 15.73 -0.11 21.48
CA ASP A 118 15.98 -0.83 20.23
C ASP A 118 15.10 -0.26 19.10
N VAL A 119 13.83 0.00 19.39
CA VAL A 119 12.89 0.55 18.40
C VAL A 119 13.24 2.00 18.05
N LEU A 120 13.64 2.84 19.00
CA LEU A 120 14.09 4.21 18.72
C LEU A 120 15.37 4.22 17.87
N THR A 121 16.25 3.25 18.09
CA THR A 121 17.43 3.06 17.23
C THR A 121 17.01 2.63 15.82
N LEU A 122 16.04 1.71 15.71
CA LEU A 122 15.53 1.22 14.42
C LEU A 122 14.96 2.36 13.56
N VAL A 123 14.20 3.28 14.17
CA VAL A 123 13.58 4.41 13.46
C VAL A 123 14.49 5.64 13.37
N GLY A 124 15.77 5.55 13.76
CA GLY A 124 16.73 6.63 13.64
C GLY A 124 16.51 7.79 14.61
N LEU A 125 15.95 7.52 15.81
CA LEU A 125 15.72 8.51 16.88
C LEU A 125 16.56 8.23 18.13
N HIS A 126 17.71 7.54 17.95
CA HIS A 126 18.56 7.14 19.07
C HIS A 126 19.13 8.35 19.83
N GLU A 127 19.63 9.37 19.12
CA GLU A 127 20.22 10.56 19.73
C GLU A 127 19.15 11.48 20.34
N GLU A 128 17.94 11.52 19.74
CA GLU A 128 16.86 12.40 20.14
C GLU A 128 15.94 11.78 21.19
N ARG A 129 16.17 10.54 21.63
CA ARG A 129 15.27 9.79 22.51
C ARG A 129 14.90 10.48 23.84
N PHE A 130 15.74 11.40 24.31
CA PHE A 130 15.51 12.17 25.54
C PHE A 130 15.00 13.60 25.27
N ARG A 131 14.77 13.98 24.02
CA ARG A 131 14.13 15.24 23.65
C ARG A 131 12.62 15.11 23.77
N HIS A 132 11.94 16.22 24.07
CA HIS A 132 10.49 16.28 24.10
C HIS A 132 9.91 16.29 22.69
N PHE A 133 8.72 15.72 22.51
CA PHE A 133 8.05 15.71 21.20
C PHE A 133 7.74 17.12 20.66
N GLY A 134 7.56 18.10 21.57
CA GLY A 134 7.39 19.49 21.18
C GLY A 134 8.55 20.09 20.36
N ASP A 135 9.74 19.49 20.47
CA ASP A 135 10.96 19.91 19.77
C ASP A 135 11.25 19.08 18.51
N PHE A 136 10.36 18.14 18.15
CA PHE A 136 10.56 17.25 17.00
C PHE A 136 10.11 17.92 15.69
N SER A 137 10.87 17.65 14.62
CA SER A 137 10.40 17.94 13.25
C SER A 137 9.24 17.01 12.87
N THR A 138 8.52 17.33 11.79
CA THR A 138 7.45 16.48 11.26
C THR A 138 7.94 15.07 10.98
N GLY A 139 9.11 14.90 10.34
CA GLY A 139 9.70 13.59 10.07
C GLY A 139 10.07 12.82 11.34
N MET A 140 10.58 13.51 12.37
CA MET A 140 10.86 12.88 13.67
C MET A 140 9.56 12.43 14.36
N LEU A 141 8.47 13.21 14.29
CA LEU A 141 7.17 12.83 14.82
C LEU A 141 6.60 11.61 14.09
N GLN A 142 6.68 11.56 12.77
CA GLN A 142 6.24 10.40 11.99
C GLN A 142 7.04 9.14 12.34
N ARG A 143 8.36 9.24 12.49
CA ARG A 143 9.20 8.13 12.93
C ARG A 143 8.88 7.69 14.37
N ALA A 144 8.53 8.60 15.24
CA ALA A 144 8.10 8.29 16.60
C ALA A 144 6.73 7.58 16.65
N LEU A 145 5.80 7.97 15.78
CA LEU A 145 4.51 7.29 15.62
C LEU A 145 4.69 5.86 15.08
N LEU A 146 5.59 5.69 14.10
CA LEU A 146 5.96 4.35 13.63
C LEU A 146 6.57 3.52 14.77
N ALA A 147 7.48 4.10 15.56
CA ALA A 147 8.08 3.45 16.71
C ALA A 147 7.01 2.98 17.73
N GLN A 148 6.04 3.84 18.04
CA GLN A 148 4.90 3.48 18.89
C GLN A 148 4.11 2.29 18.33
N ALA A 149 3.84 2.30 17.02
CA ALA A 149 3.06 1.25 16.35
C ALA A 149 3.73 -0.12 16.40
N ILE A 150 5.09 -0.18 16.51
CA ILE A 150 5.85 -1.45 16.46
C ILE A 150 6.49 -1.86 17.80
N VAL A 151 6.39 -1.05 18.84
CA VAL A 151 7.10 -1.29 20.09
C VAL A 151 6.72 -2.61 20.76
N HIS A 152 5.50 -3.08 20.62
CA HIS A 152 4.99 -4.31 21.20
C HIS A 152 5.14 -5.56 20.31
N ASP A 153 5.92 -5.46 19.23
CA ASP A 153 6.22 -6.57 18.30
C ASP A 153 4.99 -7.16 17.60
N PRO A 154 4.19 -6.33 16.90
CA PRO A 154 2.96 -6.78 16.25
C PRO A 154 3.25 -7.66 15.02
N GLU A 155 2.26 -8.50 14.65
CA GLU A 155 2.30 -9.27 13.40
C GLU A 155 1.87 -8.42 12.17
N LEU A 156 1.01 -7.43 12.39
CA LEU A 156 0.51 -6.51 11.35
C LEU A 156 0.54 -5.07 11.87
N VAL A 157 0.96 -4.14 11.04
CA VAL A 157 0.89 -2.70 11.35
C VAL A 157 0.03 -1.99 10.33
N PHE A 158 -0.94 -1.22 10.82
CA PHE A 158 -1.73 -0.28 10.02
C PHE A 158 -1.04 1.08 10.06
N LEU A 159 -0.68 1.61 8.88
CA LEU A 159 -0.02 2.90 8.70
C LEU A 159 -0.96 3.82 7.92
N ASP A 160 -1.58 4.78 8.61
CA ASP A 160 -2.54 5.70 7.99
C ASP A 160 -1.82 6.96 7.51
N GLU A 161 -1.63 7.09 6.18
CA GLU A 161 -0.91 8.20 5.51
C GLU A 161 0.49 8.48 6.13
N PRO A 162 1.39 7.47 6.27
CA PRO A 162 2.65 7.61 7.00
C PRO A 162 3.64 8.62 6.38
N LEU A 163 3.44 8.97 5.11
CA LEU A 163 4.28 9.87 4.33
C LEU A 163 3.75 11.31 4.27
N ALA A 164 2.59 11.56 4.90
CA ALA A 164 1.95 12.87 4.85
C ALA A 164 2.81 13.96 5.51
N GLY A 165 3.02 15.05 4.81
CA GLY A 165 3.75 16.22 5.32
C GLY A 165 5.28 16.07 5.39
N LEU A 166 5.83 14.98 4.85
CA LEU A 166 7.26 14.78 4.75
C LEU A 166 7.83 15.46 3.50
N ASP A 167 9.04 15.98 3.62
CA ASP A 167 9.87 16.38 2.49
C ASP A 167 10.40 15.14 1.73
N PRO A 168 10.98 15.29 0.53
CA PRO A 168 11.45 14.15 -0.26
C PRO A 168 12.41 13.22 0.49
N GLU A 169 13.37 13.76 1.23
CA GLU A 169 14.34 12.97 1.99
C GLU A 169 13.65 12.18 3.13
N GLY A 170 12.76 12.83 3.87
CA GLY A 170 11.97 12.17 4.92
C GLY A 170 11.02 11.10 4.38
N ARG A 171 10.51 11.26 3.14
CA ARG A 171 9.72 10.21 2.46
C ARG A 171 10.56 8.99 2.13
N ASP A 172 11.75 9.19 1.56
CA ASP A 172 12.67 8.10 1.23
C ASP A 172 13.10 7.34 2.49
N GLU A 173 13.42 8.05 3.57
CA GLU A 173 13.70 7.43 4.87
C GLU A 173 12.53 6.60 5.39
N MET A 174 11.31 7.12 5.31
CA MET A 174 10.10 6.41 5.78
C MET A 174 9.81 5.19 4.91
N HIS A 175 9.93 5.29 3.57
CA HIS A 175 9.84 4.14 2.66
C HIS A 175 10.82 3.04 3.06
N HIS A 176 12.07 3.42 3.32
CA HIS A 176 13.10 2.47 3.76
C HIS A 176 12.74 1.81 5.10
N LEU A 177 12.23 2.57 6.06
CA LEU A 177 11.78 2.03 7.35
C LEU A 177 10.61 1.05 7.20
N ILE A 178 9.59 1.40 6.41
CA ILE A 178 8.44 0.53 6.13
C ILE A 178 8.91 -0.77 5.44
N GLY A 179 9.80 -0.67 4.46
CA GLY A 179 10.38 -1.83 3.78
C GLY A 179 11.14 -2.77 4.74
N ARG A 180 11.83 -2.20 5.75
CA ARG A 180 12.52 -2.99 6.78
C ARG A 180 11.58 -3.78 7.68
N LEU A 181 10.34 -3.33 7.92
CA LEU A 181 9.38 -4.09 8.74
C LEU A 181 9.13 -5.48 8.17
N LYS A 182 9.10 -5.62 6.83
CA LYS A 182 8.97 -6.91 6.15
C LYS A 182 10.12 -7.86 6.51
N SER A 183 11.35 -7.37 6.66
CA SER A 183 12.50 -8.19 7.05
C SER A 183 12.42 -8.72 8.48
N PHE A 184 11.62 -8.09 9.33
CA PHE A 184 11.31 -8.56 10.68
C PHE A 184 10.06 -9.46 10.73
N GLY A 185 9.46 -9.80 9.58
CA GLY A 185 8.27 -10.63 9.51
C GLY A 185 6.97 -9.88 9.85
N ILE A 186 7.02 -8.55 9.95
CA ILE A 186 5.86 -7.71 10.22
C ILE A 186 5.15 -7.42 8.90
N HIS A 187 3.85 -7.75 8.82
CA HIS A 187 3.01 -7.35 7.72
C HIS A 187 2.60 -5.89 7.85
N THR A 188 2.36 -5.21 6.72
CA THR A 188 1.97 -3.80 6.73
C THR A 188 0.73 -3.57 5.88
N LEU A 189 -0.16 -2.67 6.35
CA LEU A 189 -1.19 -2.06 5.53
C LEU A 189 -0.95 -0.56 5.54
N VAL A 190 -0.52 -0.02 4.39
CA VAL A 190 -0.15 1.38 4.21
C VAL A 190 -1.26 2.09 3.45
N SER A 191 -1.92 3.07 4.06
CA SER A 191 -2.83 3.93 3.33
C SER A 191 -2.08 5.08 2.66
N SER A 192 -2.45 5.38 1.42
CA SER A 192 -1.97 6.56 0.70
C SER A 192 -3.01 7.02 -0.33
N HIS A 193 -3.01 8.30 -0.64
CA HIS A 193 -3.72 8.84 -1.79
C HIS A 193 -2.80 8.93 -3.03
N MET A 194 -1.51 8.60 -2.89
CA MET A 194 -0.51 8.62 -3.95
C MET A 194 -0.08 7.19 -4.30
N LEU A 195 -0.28 6.81 -5.55
CA LEU A 195 0.10 5.49 -6.07
C LEU A 195 1.62 5.21 -6.04
N PRO A 196 2.50 6.17 -6.39
CA PRO A 196 3.95 5.95 -6.36
C PRO A 196 4.48 5.51 -4.99
N ASP A 197 3.88 5.99 -3.90
CA ASP A 197 4.28 5.58 -2.55
C ASP A 197 4.03 4.09 -2.29
N ILE A 198 2.95 3.57 -2.85
CA ILE A 198 2.54 2.18 -2.71
C ILE A 198 3.36 1.26 -3.62
N GLU A 199 3.66 1.70 -4.84
CA GLU A 199 4.49 0.94 -5.78
C GLU A 199 5.89 0.65 -5.22
N THR A 200 6.42 1.57 -4.42
CA THR A 200 7.76 1.44 -3.83
C THR A 200 7.81 0.43 -2.68
N THR A 201 6.72 0.26 -1.91
CA THR A 201 6.77 -0.44 -0.62
C THR A 201 5.87 -1.65 -0.50
N CYS A 202 4.90 -1.81 -1.41
CA CYS A 202 3.86 -2.82 -1.29
C CYS A 202 3.94 -3.92 -2.36
N ASP A 203 3.39 -5.11 -2.04
CA ASP A 203 3.29 -6.25 -2.96
C ASP A 203 1.84 -6.43 -3.47
N TRP A 204 0.88 -5.87 -2.74
CA TRP A 204 -0.56 -6.02 -2.97
C TRP A 204 -1.26 -4.67 -2.86
N ILE A 205 -2.31 -4.47 -3.65
CA ILE A 205 -3.08 -3.24 -3.64
C ILE A 205 -4.58 -3.50 -3.40
N VAL A 206 -5.16 -2.69 -2.53
CA VAL A 206 -6.60 -2.54 -2.34
C VAL A 206 -6.96 -1.10 -2.68
N MET A 207 -7.69 -0.87 -3.76
CA MET A 207 -8.15 0.47 -4.14
C MET A 207 -9.59 0.67 -3.71
N ILE A 208 -9.84 1.79 -3.05
CA ILE A 208 -11.18 2.17 -2.58
C ILE A 208 -11.59 3.50 -3.20
N GLU A 209 -12.81 3.54 -3.73
CA GLU A 209 -13.44 4.74 -4.24
C GLU A 209 -14.93 4.73 -3.89
N GLY A 210 -15.45 5.89 -3.44
CA GLY A 210 -16.85 6.01 -3.04
C GLY A 210 -17.32 4.97 -2.02
N GLY A 211 -16.42 4.54 -1.13
CA GLY A 211 -16.70 3.51 -0.11
C GLY A 211 -16.77 2.08 -0.65
N ARG A 212 -16.30 1.81 -1.85
CA ARG A 212 -16.29 0.47 -2.48
C ARG A 212 -14.88 0.06 -2.88
N ILE A 213 -14.58 -1.24 -2.82
CA ILE A 213 -13.34 -1.78 -3.38
C ILE A 213 -13.51 -1.86 -4.90
N ILE A 214 -12.63 -1.15 -5.62
CA ILE A 214 -12.58 -1.16 -7.09
C ILE A 214 -11.47 -2.08 -7.62
N ARG A 215 -10.44 -2.35 -6.80
CA ARG A 215 -9.35 -3.28 -7.11
C ARG A 215 -8.84 -3.96 -5.85
N ASN A 216 -8.57 -5.25 -5.94
CA ASN A 216 -7.95 -6.05 -4.89
C ASN A 216 -7.09 -7.12 -5.55
N SER A 217 -5.81 -6.83 -5.78
CA SER A 217 -4.91 -7.69 -6.55
C SER A 217 -3.45 -7.50 -6.15
N ALA A 218 -2.58 -8.41 -6.59
CA ALA A 218 -1.15 -8.17 -6.52
C ALA A 218 -0.78 -6.91 -7.31
N LEU A 219 0.21 -6.16 -6.81
CA LEU A 219 0.65 -4.91 -7.42
C LEU A 219 1.26 -5.16 -8.81
N HIS A 220 2.08 -6.20 -8.91
CA HIS A 220 2.75 -6.64 -10.13
C HIS A 220 2.04 -7.84 -10.79
N ALA A 221 0.75 -8.05 -10.48
CA ALA A 221 -0.04 -9.01 -11.24
C ALA A 221 -0.20 -8.44 -12.66
N THR A 222 0.72 -8.80 -13.52
CA THR A 222 0.54 -8.73 -14.96
C THR A 222 -0.75 -9.48 -15.29
N THR A 223 -1.81 -8.74 -15.62
CA THR A 223 -2.96 -9.33 -16.27
C THR A 223 -2.46 -9.86 -17.61
N GLY A 224 -2.27 -11.18 -17.70
CA GLY A 224 -2.05 -11.93 -18.91
C GLY A 224 -1.01 -11.36 -19.88
N GLY A 225 0.25 -11.82 -19.78
CA GLY A 225 1.31 -11.47 -20.73
C GLY A 225 2.13 -10.24 -20.30
N GLU A 226 3.43 -10.32 -20.49
CA GLU A 226 4.36 -9.20 -20.30
C GLU A 226 4.01 -8.12 -21.35
N THR A 227 3.55 -6.94 -20.92
CA THR A 227 3.28 -5.83 -21.83
C THR A 227 4.58 -5.09 -22.11
N VAL A 228 4.97 -5.02 -23.35
CA VAL A 228 6.15 -4.29 -23.83
C VAL A 228 5.74 -3.03 -24.55
N GLN A 229 6.33 -1.93 -24.17
CA GLN A 229 6.16 -0.65 -24.84
C GLN A 229 7.21 -0.48 -25.94
N VAL A 230 6.79 -0.15 -27.16
CA VAL A 230 7.69 0.15 -28.27
C VAL A 230 7.31 1.47 -28.94
N GLU A 231 8.30 2.34 -29.14
CA GLU A 231 8.16 3.59 -29.91
C GLU A 231 8.82 3.42 -31.28
N VAL A 232 7.99 3.49 -32.32
CA VAL A 232 8.45 3.34 -33.71
C VAL A 232 8.77 4.71 -34.33
N LEU A 233 9.62 4.73 -35.37
CA LEU A 233 10.01 5.96 -36.05
C LEU A 233 9.12 6.30 -37.24
N GLN A 234 8.51 5.29 -37.88
CA GLN A 234 7.70 5.42 -39.09
C GLN A 234 6.72 4.26 -39.23
N ASP A 235 5.75 4.42 -40.16
CA ASP A 235 4.80 3.38 -40.58
C ASP A 235 4.02 2.68 -39.43
N PRO A 236 3.45 3.44 -38.48
CA PRO A 236 2.80 2.85 -37.31
C PRO A 236 1.61 1.96 -37.67
N GLU A 237 0.93 2.22 -38.79
CA GLU A 237 -0.21 1.42 -39.24
C GLU A 237 0.20 0.02 -39.70
N LEU A 238 1.33 -0.09 -40.38
CA LEU A 238 1.91 -1.37 -40.81
C LEU A 238 2.37 -2.20 -39.62
N VAL A 239 3.00 -1.54 -38.63
CA VAL A 239 3.44 -2.19 -37.40
C VAL A 239 2.24 -2.70 -36.60
N GLU A 240 1.19 -1.88 -36.43
CA GLU A 240 -0.04 -2.29 -35.73
C GLU A 240 -0.69 -3.50 -36.39
N ALA A 241 -0.82 -3.47 -37.72
CA ALA A 241 -1.41 -4.57 -38.48
C ALA A 241 -0.58 -5.87 -38.32
N GLY A 242 0.74 -5.78 -38.38
CA GLY A 242 1.64 -6.92 -38.19
C GLY A 242 1.54 -7.52 -36.80
N LEU A 243 1.53 -6.71 -35.74
CA LEU A 243 1.39 -7.14 -34.36
C LEU A 243 0.07 -7.87 -34.12
N ARG A 244 -1.05 -7.26 -34.59
CA ARG A 244 -2.38 -7.88 -34.48
C ARG A 244 -2.51 -9.18 -35.25
N ALA A 245 -1.87 -9.29 -36.44
CA ALA A 245 -1.86 -10.52 -37.25
C ALA A 245 -1.17 -11.69 -36.53
N LEU A 246 -0.24 -11.41 -35.62
CA LEU A 246 0.42 -12.40 -34.76
C LEU A 246 -0.32 -12.65 -33.45
N GLY A 247 -1.54 -12.14 -33.29
CA GLY A 247 -2.38 -12.37 -32.10
C GLY A 247 -2.04 -11.51 -30.90
N ALA A 248 -1.22 -10.46 -31.07
CA ALA A 248 -0.91 -9.53 -29.99
C ALA A 248 -2.09 -8.57 -29.74
N GLU A 249 -2.36 -8.30 -28.46
CA GLU A 249 -3.19 -7.14 -28.07
C GLU A 249 -2.34 -5.88 -28.14
N VAL A 250 -2.83 -4.89 -28.89
CA VAL A 250 -2.10 -3.66 -29.18
C VAL A 250 -2.94 -2.45 -28.81
N LYS A 251 -2.40 -1.62 -27.89
CA LYS A 251 -2.88 -0.26 -27.64
C LYS A 251 -1.89 0.71 -28.28
N ARG A 252 -2.41 1.69 -29.03
CA ARG A 252 -1.59 2.66 -29.78
C ARG A 252 -1.90 4.08 -29.34
N ASP A 253 -0.84 4.84 -29.09
CA ASP A 253 -0.90 6.29 -28.95
C ASP A 253 0.17 6.94 -29.87
N GLY A 254 -0.27 7.38 -31.05
CA GLY A 254 0.61 7.94 -32.08
C GLY A 254 1.63 6.92 -32.60
N LEU A 255 2.93 7.12 -32.24
CA LEU A 255 4.04 6.24 -32.59
C LEU A 255 4.40 5.25 -31.46
N LEU A 256 3.71 5.32 -30.33
CA LEU A 256 3.93 4.49 -29.17
C LEU A 256 2.91 3.35 -29.14
N PHE A 257 3.39 2.14 -28.87
CA PHE A 257 2.57 0.93 -28.80
C PHE A 257 2.81 0.23 -27.46
N ASP A 258 1.72 -0.15 -26.78
CA ASP A 258 1.74 -1.15 -25.72
C ASP A 258 1.30 -2.49 -26.30
N VAL A 259 2.19 -3.46 -26.28
CA VAL A 259 2.02 -4.78 -26.92
C VAL A 259 1.99 -5.85 -25.86
N THR A 260 0.91 -6.62 -25.80
CA THR A 260 0.73 -7.76 -24.91
C THR A 260 0.52 -9.03 -25.73
N THR A 261 1.24 -10.09 -25.42
CA THR A 261 1.09 -11.41 -26.07
C THR A 261 0.70 -12.45 -25.03
N SER A 262 -0.10 -13.45 -25.41
CA SER A 262 -0.56 -14.51 -24.50
C SER A 262 0.29 -15.78 -24.54
N GLU A 263 1.00 -16.05 -25.61
CA GLU A 263 1.72 -17.32 -25.83
C GLU A 263 3.18 -17.14 -26.24
N GLU A 264 3.58 -16.03 -26.87
CA GLU A 264 4.95 -15.73 -27.30
C GLU A 264 5.58 -14.59 -26.50
N ASP A 265 6.90 -14.51 -26.46
CA ASP A 265 7.64 -13.38 -25.88
C ASP A 265 7.30 -12.10 -26.69
N PRO A 266 6.75 -11.05 -26.04
CA PRO A 266 6.39 -9.81 -26.73
C PRO A 266 7.61 -9.13 -27.38
N TYR A 267 8.82 -9.27 -26.81
CA TYR A 267 10.04 -8.73 -27.41
C TYR A 267 10.37 -9.40 -28.75
N GLU A 268 10.22 -10.73 -28.83
CA GLU A 268 10.43 -11.48 -30.07
C GLU A 268 9.37 -11.12 -31.11
N THR A 269 8.11 -11.03 -30.71
CA THR A 269 6.98 -10.67 -31.58
C THR A 269 7.18 -9.28 -32.18
N ILE A 270 7.50 -8.28 -31.35
CA ILE A 270 7.77 -6.90 -31.79
C ILE A 270 8.97 -6.86 -32.75
N THR A 271 10.08 -7.52 -32.38
CA THR A 271 11.30 -7.51 -33.19
C THR A 271 11.05 -8.13 -34.57
N ARG A 272 10.29 -9.21 -34.64
CA ARG A 272 9.89 -9.87 -35.90
C ARG A 272 9.08 -8.92 -36.80
N VAL A 273 8.06 -8.26 -36.27
CA VAL A 273 7.22 -7.31 -37.01
C VAL A 273 8.03 -6.11 -37.50
N LEU A 274 8.92 -5.57 -36.65
CA LEU A 274 9.80 -4.46 -37.07
C LEU A 274 10.74 -4.87 -38.20
N ALA A 275 11.26 -6.08 -38.18
CA ALA A 275 12.13 -6.61 -39.24
C ALA A 275 11.35 -6.83 -40.56
N GLU A 276 10.10 -7.31 -40.49
CA GLU A 276 9.26 -7.55 -41.66
C GLU A 276 8.74 -6.25 -42.29
N THR A 277 8.40 -5.26 -41.47
CA THR A 277 7.86 -3.97 -41.95
C THR A 277 8.94 -2.98 -42.33
N GLY A 278 10.20 -3.20 -41.90
CA GLY A 278 11.29 -2.25 -42.05
C GLY A 278 11.13 -0.98 -41.20
N ALA A 279 10.19 -0.95 -40.29
CA ALA A 279 9.97 0.17 -39.39
C ALA A 279 11.13 0.31 -38.40
N GLY A 280 11.68 1.51 -38.32
CA GLY A 280 12.72 1.81 -37.32
C GLY A 280 12.12 1.91 -35.90
N MET A 281 12.91 1.52 -34.90
CA MET A 281 12.55 1.61 -33.50
C MET A 281 13.37 2.68 -32.81
N ARG A 282 12.74 3.48 -31.94
CA ARG A 282 13.38 4.47 -31.10
C ARG A 282 13.74 3.91 -29.73
N ARG A 283 12.78 3.21 -29.11
CA ARG A 283 12.97 2.54 -27.83
C ARG A 283 12.01 1.35 -27.71
N MET A 284 12.41 0.36 -26.92
CA MET A 284 11.60 -0.78 -26.54
C MET A 284 11.96 -1.15 -25.10
N GLY A 285 10.98 -1.43 -24.27
CA GLY A 285 11.18 -1.84 -22.89
C GLY A 285 9.87 -2.29 -22.27
N PRO A 286 9.90 -2.78 -21.02
CA PRO A 286 8.67 -3.14 -20.32
C PRO A 286 7.74 -1.93 -20.30
N SER A 287 6.45 -2.16 -20.59
CA SER A 287 5.45 -1.12 -20.45
C SER A 287 5.31 -0.80 -18.95
N VAL A 288 5.77 0.39 -18.58
CA VAL A 288 5.50 0.95 -17.26
C VAL A 288 4.10 1.55 -17.34
N THR A 289 3.07 0.68 -17.41
CA THR A 289 1.72 1.15 -17.13
C THR A 289 1.72 1.51 -15.65
N THR A 290 1.85 2.78 -15.34
CA THR A 290 1.71 3.24 -13.96
C THR A 290 0.32 2.85 -13.48
N LEU A 291 0.17 2.55 -12.20
CA LEU A 291 -1.16 2.31 -11.61
C LEU A 291 -2.11 3.50 -11.87
N GLU A 292 -1.54 4.68 -12.10
CA GLU A 292 -2.24 5.91 -12.47
C GLU A 292 -2.88 5.80 -13.87
N ASP A 293 -2.16 5.25 -14.84
CA ASP A 293 -2.70 4.98 -16.19
C ASP A 293 -3.77 3.89 -16.18
N ALA A 294 -3.58 2.86 -15.35
CA ALA A 294 -4.59 1.81 -15.14
C ALA A 294 -5.85 2.35 -14.44
N TYR A 295 -5.70 3.32 -13.55
CA TYR A 295 -6.81 4.01 -12.87
C TYR A 295 -7.57 4.90 -13.86
N LEU A 296 -6.87 5.76 -14.62
CA LEU A 296 -7.46 6.67 -15.62
C LEU A 296 -8.12 5.93 -16.79
N SER A 297 -7.66 4.72 -17.12
CA SER A 297 -8.27 3.90 -18.17
C SER A 297 -9.59 3.27 -17.77
N GLN A 298 -9.86 3.08 -16.46
CA GLN A 298 -11.15 2.60 -15.97
C GLN A 298 -12.22 3.70 -15.87
N GLU A 299 -11.81 4.97 -15.70
CA GLU A 299 -12.73 6.12 -15.72
C GLU A 299 -13.26 6.43 -17.12
N ARG A 300 -12.53 6.02 -18.18
CA ARG A 300 -13.02 6.08 -19.57
C ARG A 300 -13.71 4.76 -19.91
N GLY A 301 -14.92 4.54 -19.36
CA GLY A 301 -15.80 3.46 -19.77
C GLY A 301 -16.04 3.47 -21.30
N PRO A 302 -16.45 2.33 -21.90
CA PRO A 302 -16.69 2.29 -23.34
C PRO A 302 -17.77 3.31 -23.73
N GLU A 303 -17.42 4.22 -24.65
CA GLU A 303 -18.38 5.05 -25.37
C GLU A 303 -19.34 4.20 -26.21
#